data_195defae8420583100bb138696a95161
#
_entry.id   195defae8420583100bb138696a95161
#
_cell.length_a   1.000
_cell.length_b   1.000
_cell.length_c   1.000
_cell.angle_alpha   90.00
_cell.angle_beta   90.00
_cell.angle_gamma   90.00
#
_symmetry.space_group_name_H-M   'P 1'
#
loop_
_entity.id
_entity.type
_entity.pdbx_description
1 polymer ?
#
loop_
_entity_poly.entity_id
_entity_poly.type
_entity_poly.pdbx_seq_one_letter_code
_entity_poly.pdbx_strand_id
1 'polypeptide(L)' 'MNTKISNKLIIYLNKKIGLSYSTIHLGIKLSTRNNTSLPLALWSYGLITTDELDKLYDFLWS' A
#
# COMPACT_ATOMS: atom_id res chain seq x y z
N MET A 1 9.03 -1.04 15.58
CA MET A 1 9.35 -1.49 14.31
C MET A 1 9.28 -0.39 13.29
N ASN A 2 10.20 -0.37 12.51
CA ASN A 2 10.27 0.67 11.55
C ASN A 2 9.52 0.34 10.29
N THR A 3 8.58 1.16 9.94
CA THR A 3 7.78 0.92 8.77
C THR A 3 8.07 1.96 7.73
N LYS A 4 9.31 2.14 7.45
CA LYS A 4 9.68 3.14 6.50
C LYS A 4 9.07 2.84 5.14
N ILE A 5 8.19 3.71 4.70
CA ILE A 5 7.54 3.58 3.40
C ILE A 5 8.44 4.23 2.38
N SER A 6 8.89 3.46 1.41
CA SER A 6 9.80 3.99 0.40
C SER A 6 9.05 4.81 -0.64
N ASN A 7 9.74 5.76 -1.23
CA ASN A 7 9.15 6.54 -2.31
C ASN A 7 8.81 5.67 -3.50
N LYS A 8 9.58 4.62 -3.72
CA LYS A 8 9.31 3.71 -4.83
C LYS A 8 7.95 3.05 -4.68
N LEU A 9 7.60 2.66 -3.46
CA LEU A 9 6.30 2.05 -3.20
C LEU A 9 5.19 3.05 -3.45
N ILE A 10 5.34 4.27 -2.97
CA ILE A 10 4.33 5.30 -3.16
C ILE A 10 4.13 5.58 -4.64
N ILE A 11 5.22 5.69 -5.39
CA ILE A 11 5.13 5.94 -6.82
C ILE A 11 4.44 4.77 -7.52
N TYR A 12 4.77 3.55 -7.14
CA TYR A 12 4.14 2.38 -7.72
C TYR A 12 2.64 2.39 -7.48
N LEU A 13 2.23 2.66 -6.25
CA LEU A 13 0.81 2.72 -5.91
C LEU A 13 0.09 3.78 -6.73
N ASN A 14 0.72 4.92 -6.92
CA ASN A 14 0.09 6.00 -7.67
C ASN A 14 0.10 5.73 -9.18
N LYS A 15 1.22 5.30 -9.72
CA LYS A 15 1.38 5.17 -11.17
C LYS A 15 0.87 3.85 -11.73
N LYS A 16 1.11 2.76 -11.03
CA LYS A 16 0.75 1.44 -11.54
C LYS A 16 -0.60 0.96 -11.03
N ILE A 17 -0.86 1.16 -9.76
CA ILE A 17 -2.14 0.75 -9.19
C ILE A 17 -3.20 1.80 -9.43
N GLY A 18 -2.80 3.07 -9.49
CA GLY A 18 -3.74 4.13 -9.80
C GLY A 18 -4.39 4.78 -8.60
N LEU A 19 -3.80 4.65 -7.43
CA LEU A 19 -4.35 5.26 -6.23
C LEU A 19 -3.96 6.73 -6.16
N SER A 20 -4.89 7.56 -5.72
CA SER A 20 -4.57 8.95 -5.45
C SER A 20 -3.66 9.04 -4.22
N TYR A 21 -2.93 10.15 -4.12
CA TYR A 21 -2.07 10.33 -2.95
C TYR A 21 -2.87 10.40 -1.66
N SER A 22 -4.11 10.92 -1.73
CA SER A 22 -4.99 10.92 -0.55
C SER A 22 -5.26 9.52 -0.06
N THR A 23 -5.55 8.62 -0.98
CA THR A 23 -5.83 7.22 -0.63
C THR A 23 -4.59 6.55 -0.08
N ILE A 24 -3.43 6.83 -0.68
CA ILE A 24 -2.18 6.26 -0.20
C ILE A 24 -1.90 6.74 1.22
N HIS A 25 -2.10 8.02 1.48
CA HIS A 25 -1.93 8.59 2.81
C HIS A 25 -2.84 7.94 3.82
N LEU A 26 -4.10 7.72 3.44
CA LEU A 26 -5.04 7.04 4.30
C LEU A 26 -4.55 5.64 4.62
N GLY A 27 -4.06 4.92 3.62
CA GLY A 27 -3.53 3.60 3.82
C GLY A 27 -2.36 3.57 4.79
N ILE A 28 -1.47 4.54 4.66
CA ILE A 28 -0.33 4.64 5.58
C ILE A 28 -0.80 4.84 7.01
N LYS A 29 -1.76 5.74 7.18
CA LYS A 29 -2.32 6.00 8.50
C LYS A 29 -2.96 4.75 9.09
N LEU A 30 -3.70 4.02 8.28
CA LEU A 30 -4.36 2.81 8.74
C LEU A 30 -3.35 1.70 9.06
N SER A 31 -2.31 1.59 8.26
CA SER A 31 -1.29 0.58 8.51
C SER A 31 -0.58 0.84 9.83
N THR A 32 -0.29 2.10 10.12
CA THR A 32 0.35 2.47 11.37
C THR A 32 -0.58 2.22 12.55
N ARG A 33 -1.83 2.61 12.42
CA ARG A 33 -2.80 2.46 13.50
C ARG A 33 -3.03 1.00 13.84
N ASN A 34 -3.14 0.15 12.82
CA ASN A 34 -3.45 -1.26 13.00
C ASN A 34 -2.21 -2.14 13.11
N ASN A 35 -1.05 -1.53 13.02
CA ASN A 35 0.21 -2.25 13.12
C ASN A 35 0.31 -3.34 12.06
N THR A 36 -0.10 -3.04 10.86
CA THR A 36 -0.03 -3.96 9.72
C THR A 36 0.78 -3.34 8.60
N SER A 37 1.10 -4.14 7.59
CA SER A 37 1.79 -3.63 6.42
C SER A 37 0.87 -2.76 5.59
N LEU A 38 1.44 -1.87 4.80
CA LEU A 38 0.66 -0.99 3.94
C LEU A 38 -0.18 -1.77 2.93
N PRO A 39 0.36 -2.78 2.23
CA PRO A 39 -0.48 -3.54 1.30
C PRO A 39 -1.69 -4.18 1.99
N LEU A 40 -1.48 -4.78 3.15
CA LEU A 40 -2.59 -5.39 3.88
C LEU A 40 -3.61 -4.38 4.33
N ALA A 41 -3.15 -3.21 4.79
CA ALA A 41 -4.07 -2.16 5.21
C ALA A 41 -4.94 -1.70 4.04
N LEU A 42 -4.32 -1.48 2.89
CA LEU A 42 -5.06 -1.06 1.70
C LEU A 42 -6.08 -2.11 1.29
N TRP A 43 -5.67 -3.35 1.32
CA TRP A 43 -6.56 -4.44 0.94
C TRP A 43 -7.70 -4.64 1.94
N SER A 44 -7.38 -4.59 3.23
CA SER A 44 -8.38 -4.82 4.28
C SER A 44 -9.51 -3.82 4.24
N TYR A 45 -9.22 -2.60 3.84
CA TYR A 45 -10.22 -1.54 3.78
C TYR A 45 -10.83 -1.39 2.40
N GLY A 46 -10.55 -2.33 1.51
CA GLY A 46 -11.15 -2.31 0.18
C GLY A 46 -10.61 -1.26 -0.74
N LEU A 47 -9.43 -0.73 -0.44
CA LEU A 47 -8.84 0.32 -1.27
C LEU A 47 -8.10 -0.24 -2.48
N ILE A 48 -7.75 -1.51 -2.43
CA ILE A 48 -7.19 -2.23 -3.57
C ILE A 48 -7.85 -3.60 -3.66
N THR A 49 -7.79 -4.19 -4.85
CA THR A 49 -8.33 -5.52 -5.09
C THR A 49 -7.31 -6.59 -4.73
N THR A 50 -7.74 -7.85 -4.72
CA THR A 50 -6.85 -8.96 -4.48
C THR A 50 -5.77 -9.05 -5.55
N ASP A 51 -6.13 -8.81 -6.81
CA ASP A 51 -5.15 -8.80 -7.90
C ASP A 51 -4.10 -7.73 -7.68
N GLU A 52 -4.54 -6.57 -7.22
CA GLU A 52 -3.61 -5.47 -6.95
C GLU A 52 -2.73 -5.78 -5.76
N LEU A 53 -3.27 -6.47 -4.77
CA LEU A 53 -2.47 -6.91 -3.63
C LEU A 53 -1.36 -7.86 -4.09
N ASP A 54 -1.69 -8.79 -4.97
CA ASP A 54 -0.71 -9.71 -5.53
C ASP A 54 0.39 -8.96 -6.26
N LYS A 55 0.02 -7.98 -7.06
CA LYS A 55 0.99 -7.17 -7.79
C LYS A 55 1.91 -6.41 -6.86
N LEU A 56 1.35 -5.93 -5.75
CA LEU A 56 2.16 -5.24 -4.76
C LEU A 56 3.19 -6.16 -4.13
N TYR A 57 2.79 -7.37 -3.79
CA TYR A 57 3.73 -8.31 -3.19
C TYR A 57 4.80 -8.72 -4.19
N ASP A 58 4.43 -8.89 -5.45
CA ASP A 58 5.43 -9.14 -6.50
C ASP A 58 6.43 -8.00 -6.57
N PHE A 59 5.94 -6.77 -6.52
CA PHE A 59 6.80 -5.60 -6.56
C PHE A 59 7.75 -5.56 -5.37
N LEU A 60 7.23 -5.84 -4.19
CA LEU A 60 8.02 -5.75 -2.97
C LEU A 60 9.04 -6.87 -2.83
N TRP A 61 8.74 -8.04 -3.38
CA TRP A 61 9.61 -9.20 -3.23
C TRP A 61 10.44 -9.53 -4.46
N SER A 62 10.30 -8.76 -5.52
CA SER A 62 11.04 -9.02 -6.74
C SER A 62 12.50 -8.56 -6.66
#